data_2bb0599f3b6e04fc2f1f371e68d02e14
#
_entry.id   2bb0599f3b6e04fc2f1f371e68d02e14
#
_cell.length_a   1.000
_cell.length_b   1.000
_cell.length_c   1.000
_cell.angle_alpha   90.00
_cell.angle_beta   90.00
_cell.angle_gamma   90.00
#
_symmetry.space_group_name_H-M   'P 1'
#
loop_
_entity.id
_entity.type
_entity.pdbx_description
1 polymer ?
#
loop_
_entity_poly.entity_id
_entity_poly.type
_entity_poly.pdbx_seq_one_letter_code
_entity_poly.pdbx_strand_id
1 'polypeptide(L)'
;MLLAPQLAVISLFFFWPAGQALVQSLQQSDAFGMSVVWVGFENFQNLYKDESYADSFLTTGIFSLWVAVLGICISLVLAYFADRVVRGALIYRTLLIWPYAVAPAVAGVVWLFLFSPSIGVVSYALNTLGFEWNALLNSRDAMALIVMAAVWKQLSYNFLFFLAGLQSIPKSLIEAAAIDGAGAWRRFWTIQFPLLSPTSFFLLV
;
A
#
# COMPACT_ATOMS: atom_id res chain seq x y z
N MET A 1 -30.68 9.43 16.60
CA MET A 1 -30.75 10.65 15.75
C MET A 1 -29.37 11.22 15.34
N LEU A 2 -28.29 11.05 16.12
CA LEU A 2 -26.95 11.58 15.80
C LEU A 2 -26.31 10.98 14.53
N LEU A 3 -26.65 9.76 14.13
CA LEU A 3 -26.12 9.10 12.94
C LEU A 3 -26.89 9.45 11.64
N ALA A 4 -28.08 10.06 11.76
CA ALA A 4 -28.94 10.32 10.59
C ALA A 4 -28.28 11.21 9.52
N PRO A 5 -27.58 12.33 9.86
CA PRO A 5 -26.91 13.14 8.87
C PRO A 5 -25.79 12.38 8.15
N GLN A 6 -25.01 11.58 8.89
CA GLN A 6 -23.94 10.76 8.32
C GLN A 6 -24.49 9.69 7.39
N LEU A 7 -25.54 8.99 7.81
CA LEU A 7 -26.19 7.97 6.96
C LEU A 7 -26.78 8.60 5.68
N ALA A 8 -27.38 9.79 5.78
CA ALA A 8 -27.90 10.50 4.60
C ALA A 8 -26.77 10.83 3.61
N VAL A 9 -25.64 11.36 4.10
CA VAL A 9 -24.46 11.67 3.25
C VAL A 9 -23.92 10.40 2.60
N ILE A 10 -23.71 9.33 3.35
CA ILE A 10 -23.21 8.06 2.81
C ILE A 10 -24.19 7.48 1.79
N SER A 11 -25.50 7.53 2.07
CA SER A 11 -26.52 7.02 1.13
C SER A 11 -26.53 7.80 -0.17
N LEU A 12 -26.42 9.13 -0.12
CA LEU A 12 -26.48 9.99 -1.29
C LEU A 12 -25.19 9.96 -2.11
N PHE A 13 -24.01 9.96 -1.47
CA PHE A 13 -22.74 10.11 -2.17
C PHE A 13 -21.99 8.79 -2.37
N PHE A 14 -22.38 7.73 -1.70
CA PHE A 14 -21.75 6.42 -1.86
C PHE A 14 -22.74 5.37 -2.40
N PHE A 15 -23.83 5.09 -1.71
CA PHE A 15 -24.75 4.02 -2.13
C PHE A 15 -25.52 4.34 -3.40
N TRP A 16 -25.93 5.58 -3.59
CA TRP A 16 -26.64 5.99 -4.81
C TRP A 16 -25.75 5.87 -6.06
N PRO A 17 -24.53 6.45 -6.12
CA PRO A 17 -23.63 6.26 -7.26
C PRO A 17 -23.22 4.78 -7.46
N ALA A 18 -23.03 4.02 -6.39
CA ALA A 18 -22.72 2.61 -6.48
C ALA A 18 -23.88 1.82 -7.14
N GLY A 19 -25.12 2.11 -6.75
CA GLY A 19 -26.32 1.53 -7.39
C GLY A 19 -26.42 1.92 -8.86
N GLN A 20 -26.16 3.18 -9.19
CA GLN A 20 -26.12 3.63 -10.59
C GLN A 20 -25.02 2.92 -11.40
N ALA A 21 -23.83 2.74 -10.85
CA ALA A 21 -22.74 2.02 -11.50
C ALA A 21 -23.13 0.57 -11.81
N LEU A 22 -23.83 -0.12 -10.90
CA LEU A 22 -24.34 -1.46 -11.14
C LEU A 22 -25.36 -1.50 -12.29
N VAL A 23 -26.25 -0.53 -12.36
CA VAL A 23 -27.22 -0.44 -13.47
C VAL A 23 -26.50 -0.12 -14.78
N GLN A 24 -25.57 0.84 -14.78
CA GLN A 24 -24.78 1.22 -15.95
C GLN A 24 -23.89 0.07 -16.47
N SER A 25 -23.41 -0.82 -15.60
CA SER A 25 -22.61 -1.98 -16.02
C SER A 25 -23.39 -2.95 -16.93
N LEU A 26 -24.73 -2.93 -16.86
CA LEU A 26 -25.64 -3.71 -17.71
C LEU A 26 -26.11 -2.94 -18.95
N GLN A 27 -25.61 -1.74 -19.14
CA GLN A 27 -25.98 -0.85 -20.22
C GLN A 27 -24.75 -0.51 -21.08
N GLN A 28 -25.00 -0.22 -22.35
CA GLN A 28 -24.00 0.34 -23.26
C GLN A 28 -24.49 1.70 -23.73
N SER A 29 -23.66 2.73 -23.53
CA SER A 29 -23.88 4.06 -24.06
C SER A 29 -23.07 4.27 -25.34
N ASP A 30 -23.60 5.05 -26.27
CA ASP A 30 -22.83 5.50 -27.42
C ASP A 30 -21.68 6.43 -27.01
N ALA A 31 -20.73 6.66 -27.93
CA ALA A 31 -19.55 7.48 -27.66
C ALA A 31 -19.86 8.93 -27.23
N PHE A 32 -21.08 9.42 -27.54
CA PHE A 32 -21.54 10.75 -27.21
C PHE A 32 -22.53 10.78 -26.03
N GLY A 33 -22.89 9.61 -25.47
CA GLY A 33 -23.83 9.51 -24.36
C GLY A 33 -25.29 9.83 -24.71
N MET A 34 -25.63 9.89 -26.01
CA MET A 34 -26.98 10.27 -26.47
C MET A 34 -27.96 9.10 -26.47
N SER A 35 -27.47 7.89 -26.55
CA SER A 35 -28.28 6.67 -26.48
C SER A 35 -27.72 5.69 -25.46
N VAL A 36 -28.63 5.06 -24.73
CA VAL A 36 -28.29 4.02 -23.73
C VAL A 36 -29.14 2.79 -24.09
N VAL A 37 -28.46 1.68 -24.36
CA VAL A 37 -29.09 0.41 -24.69
C VAL A 37 -28.81 -0.58 -23.56
N TRP A 38 -29.82 -1.34 -23.18
CA TRP A 38 -29.68 -2.40 -22.20
C TRP A 38 -29.08 -3.64 -22.86
N VAL A 39 -27.86 -4.02 -22.45
CA VAL A 39 -27.12 -5.16 -23.03
C VAL A 39 -26.98 -6.35 -22.07
N GLY A 40 -27.47 -6.20 -20.83
CA GLY A 40 -27.36 -7.25 -19.82
C GLY A 40 -25.93 -7.59 -19.50
N PHE A 41 -25.54 -8.84 -19.59
CA PHE A 41 -24.18 -9.31 -19.23
C PHE A 41 -23.15 -9.25 -20.37
N GLU A 42 -23.48 -8.65 -21.50
CA GLU A 42 -22.59 -8.60 -22.67
C GLU A 42 -21.27 -7.87 -22.35
N ASN A 43 -21.33 -6.77 -21.60
CA ASN A 43 -20.13 -6.06 -21.15
C ASN A 43 -19.17 -6.97 -20.35
N PHE A 44 -19.71 -7.81 -19.48
CA PHE A 44 -18.91 -8.75 -18.68
C PHE A 44 -18.35 -9.90 -19.54
N GLN A 45 -19.10 -10.36 -20.55
CA GLN A 45 -18.62 -11.38 -21.49
C GLN A 45 -17.48 -10.83 -22.35
N ASN A 46 -17.59 -9.59 -22.82
CA ASN A 46 -16.55 -8.93 -23.60
C ASN A 46 -15.30 -8.71 -22.76
N LEU A 47 -15.47 -8.26 -21.51
CA LEU A 47 -14.37 -8.08 -20.57
C LEU A 47 -13.64 -9.40 -20.27
N TYR A 48 -14.38 -10.50 -20.10
CA TYR A 48 -13.78 -11.81 -19.84
C TYR A 48 -12.99 -12.38 -21.06
N LYS A 49 -13.36 -11.97 -22.28
CA LYS A 49 -12.66 -12.36 -23.51
C LYS A 49 -11.49 -11.45 -23.87
N ASP A 50 -11.37 -10.33 -23.19
CA ASP A 50 -10.31 -9.36 -23.45
C ASP A 50 -9.01 -9.81 -22.77
N GLU A 51 -8.02 -10.20 -23.57
CA GLU A 51 -6.70 -10.63 -23.11
C GLU A 51 -6.00 -9.51 -22.31
N SER A 52 -6.19 -8.25 -22.71
CA SER A 52 -5.57 -7.13 -22.02
C SER A 52 -6.13 -6.90 -20.61
N TYR A 53 -7.40 -7.30 -20.39
CA TYR A 53 -7.99 -7.30 -19.05
C TYR A 53 -7.38 -8.36 -18.14
N ALA A 54 -7.15 -9.57 -18.66
CA ALA A 54 -6.51 -10.66 -17.92
C ALA A 54 -5.06 -10.29 -17.54
N ASP A 55 -4.31 -9.69 -18.47
CA ASP A 55 -2.95 -9.20 -18.22
C ASP A 55 -2.91 -8.06 -17.19
N SER A 56 -3.88 -7.15 -17.25
CA SER A 56 -4.04 -6.07 -16.28
C SER A 56 -4.36 -6.59 -14.89
N PHE A 57 -5.20 -7.62 -14.79
CA PHE A 57 -5.53 -8.27 -13.53
C PHE A 57 -4.28 -8.93 -12.91
N LEU A 58 -3.51 -9.66 -13.71
CA LEU A 58 -2.26 -10.28 -13.25
C LEU A 58 -1.23 -9.24 -12.81
N THR A 59 -1.06 -8.19 -13.61
CA THR A 59 -0.13 -7.09 -13.30
C THR A 59 -0.51 -6.38 -12.00
N THR A 60 -1.80 -6.11 -11.81
CA THR A 60 -2.33 -5.51 -10.57
C THR A 60 -2.13 -6.44 -9.37
N GLY A 61 -2.36 -7.75 -9.57
CA GLY A 61 -2.13 -8.75 -8.52
C GLY A 61 -0.67 -8.81 -8.09
N ILE A 62 0.26 -8.83 -9.04
CA ILE A 62 1.71 -8.82 -8.77
C ILE A 62 2.12 -7.52 -8.06
N PHE A 63 1.66 -6.37 -8.55
CA PHE A 63 1.91 -5.07 -7.92
C PHE A 63 1.42 -5.04 -6.49
N SER A 64 0.15 -5.39 -6.25
CA SER A 64 -0.47 -5.38 -4.92
C SER A 64 0.24 -6.33 -3.96
N LEU A 65 0.63 -7.53 -4.42
CA LEU A 65 1.37 -8.49 -3.62
C LEU A 65 2.71 -7.93 -3.15
N TRP A 66 3.49 -7.36 -4.07
CA TRP A 66 4.80 -6.78 -3.72
C TRP A 66 4.67 -5.59 -2.79
N VAL A 67 3.73 -4.68 -3.04
CA VAL A 67 3.49 -3.52 -2.17
C VAL A 67 3.05 -3.96 -0.77
N ALA A 68 2.13 -4.92 -0.66
CA ALA A 68 1.66 -5.43 0.62
C ALA A 68 2.78 -6.13 1.39
N VAL A 69 3.48 -7.09 0.76
CA VAL A 69 4.53 -7.86 1.41
C VAL A 69 5.69 -6.96 1.85
N LEU A 70 6.24 -6.17 0.92
CA LEU A 70 7.38 -5.30 1.25
C LEU A 70 6.96 -4.18 2.22
N GLY A 71 5.79 -3.56 2.02
CA GLY A 71 5.28 -2.51 2.88
C GLY A 71 5.06 -2.98 4.32
N ILE A 72 4.46 -4.14 4.51
CA ILE A 72 4.23 -4.73 5.84
C ILE A 72 5.54 -5.18 6.48
N CYS A 73 6.36 -5.96 5.77
CA CYS A 73 7.59 -6.51 6.32
C CYS A 73 8.58 -5.40 6.72
N ILE A 74 8.83 -4.43 5.83
CA ILE A 74 9.79 -3.34 6.11
C ILE A 74 9.27 -2.47 7.26
N SER A 75 8.00 -2.10 7.25
CA SER A 75 7.41 -1.27 8.30
C SER A 75 7.43 -1.94 9.67
N LEU A 76 7.14 -3.25 9.72
CA LEU A 76 7.19 -4.03 10.97
C LEU A 76 8.62 -4.08 11.54
N VAL A 77 9.61 -4.33 10.69
CA VAL A 77 11.03 -4.32 11.10
C VAL A 77 11.43 -2.95 11.62
N LEU A 78 11.08 -1.88 10.90
CA LEU A 78 11.39 -0.52 11.33
C LEU A 78 10.67 -0.13 12.62
N ALA A 79 9.41 -0.51 12.80
CA ALA A 79 8.65 -0.28 14.02
C ALA A 79 9.24 -1.03 15.22
N TYR A 80 9.66 -2.28 15.02
CA TYR A 80 10.29 -3.08 16.04
C TYR A 80 11.62 -2.47 16.55
N PHE A 81 12.44 -1.93 15.64
CA PHE A 81 13.63 -1.21 16.03
C PHE A 81 13.33 0.14 16.67
N ALA A 82 12.36 0.89 16.13
CA ALA A 82 11.95 2.18 16.66
C ALA A 82 11.38 2.11 18.08
N ASP A 83 10.70 1.02 18.42
CA ASP A 83 10.16 0.78 19.76
C ASP A 83 11.27 0.61 20.81
N ARG A 84 12.46 0.21 20.38
CA ARG A 84 13.64 -0.03 21.25
C ARG A 84 14.62 1.13 21.33
N VAL A 85 14.48 2.13 20.47
CA VAL A 85 15.38 3.29 20.44
C VAL A 85 15.05 4.22 21.59
N VAL A 86 16.00 4.39 22.51
CA VAL A 86 15.89 5.28 23.68
C VAL A 86 16.39 6.69 23.36
N ARG A 87 17.52 6.81 22.63
CA ARG A 87 18.12 8.09 22.26
C ARG A 87 17.85 8.41 20.78
N GLY A 88 17.38 9.63 20.50
CA GLY A 88 17.06 10.05 19.12
C GLY A 88 15.74 9.49 18.56
N ALA A 89 14.90 8.88 19.40
CA ALA A 89 13.63 8.27 18.99
C ALA A 89 12.74 9.25 18.21
N LEU A 90 12.72 10.52 18.60
CA LEU A 90 11.93 11.55 17.89
C LEU A 90 12.42 11.76 16.46
N ILE A 91 13.73 11.90 16.26
CA ILE A 91 14.31 12.13 14.92
C ILE A 91 14.03 10.92 14.03
N TYR A 92 14.27 9.72 14.54
CA TYR A 92 14.03 8.47 13.81
C TYR A 92 12.56 8.34 13.40
N ARG A 93 11.63 8.56 14.31
CA ARG A 93 10.18 8.51 14.03
C ARG A 93 9.75 9.59 13.04
N THR A 94 10.24 10.82 13.20
CA THR A 94 9.91 11.92 12.29
C THR A 94 10.36 11.62 10.86
N LEU A 95 11.58 11.11 10.68
CA LEU A 95 12.09 10.73 9.36
C LEU A 95 11.27 9.61 8.70
N LEU A 96 10.80 8.64 9.48
CA LEU A 96 9.97 7.55 8.96
C LEU A 96 8.53 7.98 8.66
N ILE A 97 8.02 9.00 9.35
CA ILE A 97 6.66 9.50 9.13
C ILE A 97 6.61 10.52 7.97
N TRP A 98 7.74 11.16 7.67
CA TRP A 98 7.79 12.25 6.68
C TRP A 98 7.22 11.88 5.29
N PRO A 99 7.45 10.68 4.71
CA PRO A 99 6.84 10.30 3.43
C PRO A 99 5.31 10.39 3.40
N TYR A 100 4.65 10.22 4.52
CA TYR A 100 3.19 10.37 4.61
C TYR A 100 2.72 11.80 4.32
N ALA A 101 3.50 12.80 4.75
CA ALA A 101 3.16 14.22 4.55
C ALA A 101 3.32 14.70 3.10
N VAL A 102 4.08 13.97 2.27
CA VAL A 102 4.31 14.34 0.86
C VAL A 102 3.06 14.06 0.03
N ALA A 103 2.59 15.06 -0.72
CA ALA A 103 1.47 14.89 -1.63
C ALA A 103 1.79 13.82 -2.70
N PRO A 104 0.86 12.90 -3.02
CA PRO A 104 1.12 11.80 -3.97
C PRO A 104 1.64 12.26 -5.33
N ALA A 105 1.08 13.35 -5.88
CA ALA A 105 1.53 13.91 -7.15
C ALA A 105 2.99 14.39 -7.10
N VAL A 106 3.38 15.06 -6.01
CA VAL A 106 4.76 15.52 -5.80
C VAL A 106 5.70 14.33 -5.67
N ALA A 107 5.31 13.31 -4.89
CA ALA A 107 6.08 12.09 -4.77
C ALA A 107 6.30 11.43 -6.14
N GLY A 108 5.25 11.26 -6.94
CA GLY A 108 5.34 10.68 -8.28
C GLY A 108 6.34 11.41 -9.18
N VAL A 109 6.27 12.74 -9.20
CA VAL A 109 7.22 13.56 -9.99
C VAL A 109 8.65 13.39 -9.49
N VAL A 110 8.89 13.43 -8.18
CA VAL A 110 10.23 13.25 -7.60
C VAL A 110 10.81 11.88 -7.94
N TRP A 111 10.02 10.82 -7.80
CA TRP A 111 10.45 9.46 -8.15
C TRP A 111 10.75 9.33 -9.65
N LEU A 112 9.91 9.91 -10.51
CA LEU A 112 10.14 9.94 -11.96
C LEU A 112 11.45 10.63 -12.31
N PHE A 113 11.76 11.78 -11.70
CA PHE A 113 13.01 12.50 -11.93
C PHE A 113 14.24 11.73 -11.41
N LEU A 114 14.18 11.18 -10.20
CA LEU A 114 15.29 10.45 -9.60
C LEU A 114 15.70 9.22 -10.43
N PHE A 115 14.71 8.53 -11.01
CA PHE A 115 14.89 7.31 -11.79
C PHE A 115 14.81 7.52 -13.32
N SER A 116 14.79 8.77 -13.79
CA SER A 116 14.79 9.07 -15.23
C SER A 116 16.07 8.57 -15.89
N PRO A 117 15.99 7.83 -17.01
CA PRO A 117 17.19 7.29 -17.68
C PRO A 117 18.15 8.38 -18.14
N SER A 118 17.66 9.58 -18.48
CA SER A 118 18.46 10.66 -19.06
C SER A 118 19.07 11.62 -18.03
N ILE A 119 18.40 11.89 -16.91
CA ILE A 119 18.80 12.92 -15.95
C ILE A 119 18.80 12.42 -14.50
N GLY A 120 18.34 11.19 -14.26
CA GLY A 120 18.14 10.67 -12.90
C GLY A 120 19.44 10.23 -12.24
N VAL A 121 19.67 10.76 -11.03
CA VAL A 121 20.88 10.42 -10.24
C VAL A 121 20.90 8.94 -9.89
N VAL A 122 19.75 8.36 -9.56
CA VAL A 122 19.63 6.93 -9.21
C VAL A 122 19.85 6.05 -10.43
N SER A 123 19.26 6.40 -11.58
CA SER A 123 19.51 5.69 -12.85
C SER A 123 20.98 5.73 -13.24
N TYR A 124 21.63 6.87 -13.09
CA TYR A 124 23.08 6.99 -13.34
C TYR A 124 23.88 6.05 -12.42
N ALA A 125 23.57 6.04 -11.12
CA ALA A 125 24.26 5.16 -10.17
C ALA A 125 24.02 3.67 -10.48
N LEU A 126 22.80 3.28 -10.84
CA LEU A 126 22.48 1.90 -11.22
C LEU A 126 23.23 1.49 -12.48
N ASN A 127 23.27 2.35 -13.51
CA ASN A 127 23.99 2.08 -14.75
C ASN A 127 25.50 1.96 -14.54
N THR A 128 26.10 2.77 -13.64
CA THR A 128 27.53 2.65 -13.30
C THR A 128 27.85 1.35 -12.56
N LEU A 129 26.87 0.77 -11.84
CA LEU A 129 26.98 -0.53 -11.20
C LEU A 129 26.73 -1.72 -12.15
N GLY A 130 26.45 -1.44 -13.44
CA GLY A 130 26.22 -2.46 -14.46
C GLY A 130 24.76 -2.90 -14.63
N PHE A 131 23.82 -2.20 -14.00
CA PHE A 131 22.37 -2.42 -14.20
C PHE A 131 21.88 -1.50 -15.32
N GLU A 132 21.40 -2.07 -16.44
CA GLU A 132 20.77 -1.31 -17.53
C GLU A 132 19.36 -0.85 -17.14
N TRP A 133 19.29 0.22 -16.31
CA TRP A 133 18.02 0.73 -15.82
C TRP A 133 17.33 1.64 -16.83
N ASN A 134 16.10 1.28 -17.23
CA ASN A 134 15.24 2.13 -18.06
C ASN A 134 13.75 1.86 -17.82
N ALA A 135 13.18 2.54 -16.85
CA ALA A 135 11.76 2.41 -16.51
C ALA A 135 10.78 2.92 -17.59
N LEU A 136 11.25 3.65 -18.61
CA LEU A 136 10.40 4.12 -19.70
C LEU A 136 10.24 3.07 -20.82
N LEU A 137 11.24 2.21 -21.01
CA LEU A 137 11.26 1.21 -22.08
C LEU A 137 11.12 -0.22 -21.56
N ASN A 138 11.41 -0.47 -20.29
CA ASN A 138 11.39 -1.80 -19.68
C ASN A 138 10.28 -1.91 -18.66
N SER A 139 9.31 -2.77 -18.91
CA SER A 139 8.15 -3.00 -18.01
C SER A 139 8.55 -3.50 -16.62
N ARG A 140 9.65 -4.26 -16.49
CA ARG A 140 10.15 -4.72 -15.19
C ARG A 140 10.66 -3.58 -14.33
N ASP A 141 11.43 -2.68 -14.95
CA ASP A 141 11.99 -1.51 -14.28
C ASP A 141 10.87 -0.53 -13.91
N ALA A 142 9.86 -0.36 -14.80
CA ALA A 142 8.67 0.41 -14.52
C ALA A 142 7.90 -0.14 -13.32
N MET A 143 7.67 -1.46 -13.29
CA MET A 143 7.01 -2.14 -12.17
C MET A 143 7.81 -1.95 -10.87
N ALA A 144 9.13 -2.16 -10.92
CA ALA A 144 9.99 -1.98 -9.75
C ALA A 144 9.96 -0.54 -9.23
N LEU A 145 9.99 0.46 -10.11
CA LEU A 145 9.89 1.88 -9.74
C LEU A 145 8.57 2.19 -9.03
N ILE A 146 7.45 1.74 -9.60
CA ILE A 146 6.12 1.99 -9.03
C ILE A 146 5.96 1.28 -7.68
N VAL A 147 6.43 0.03 -7.57
CA VAL A 147 6.42 -0.71 -6.30
C VAL A 147 7.26 0.00 -5.25
N MET A 148 8.50 0.42 -5.57
CA MET A 148 9.36 1.14 -4.63
C MET A 148 8.71 2.45 -4.15
N ALA A 149 8.13 3.24 -5.06
CA ALA A 149 7.45 4.48 -4.73
C ALA A 149 6.21 4.25 -3.84
N ALA A 150 5.42 3.22 -4.16
CA ALA A 150 4.24 2.84 -3.39
C ALA A 150 4.61 2.32 -1.99
N VAL A 151 5.60 1.44 -1.90
CA VAL A 151 6.12 0.93 -0.63
C VAL A 151 6.66 2.08 0.24
N TRP A 152 7.46 2.99 -0.33
CA TRP A 152 7.98 4.14 0.39
C TRP A 152 6.87 5.02 0.95
N LYS A 153 5.82 5.26 0.18
CA LYS A 153 4.66 6.04 0.62
C LYS A 153 3.86 5.32 1.70
N GLN A 154 3.60 4.03 1.53
CA GLN A 154 2.80 3.21 2.45
C GLN A 154 3.55 2.89 3.75
N LEU A 155 4.88 2.84 3.70
CA LEU A 155 5.75 2.50 4.82
C LEU A 155 5.45 3.36 6.05
N SER A 156 5.28 4.66 5.88
CA SER A 156 5.02 5.58 6.99
C SER A 156 3.71 5.28 7.72
N TYR A 157 2.66 4.99 6.96
CA TYR A 157 1.36 4.63 7.50
C TYR A 157 1.44 3.30 8.28
N ASN A 158 1.97 2.26 7.65
CA ASN A 158 2.13 0.95 8.26
C ASN A 158 3.02 1.02 9.51
N PHE A 159 4.11 1.79 9.44
CA PHE A 159 5.03 2.02 10.57
C PHE A 159 4.32 2.59 11.79
N LEU A 160 3.46 3.60 11.61
CA LEU A 160 2.71 4.21 12.70
C LEU A 160 1.81 3.20 13.41
N PHE A 161 1.07 2.40 12.64
CA PHE A 161 0.17 1.40 13.20
C PHE A 161 0.93 0.26 13.89
N PHE A 162 2.02 -0.23 13.31
CA PHE A 162 2.85 -1.23 13.96
C PHE A 162 3.51 -0.71 15.22
N LEU A 163 4.00 0.53 15.21
CA LEU A 163 4.59 1.13 16.40
C LEU A 163 3.54 1.28 17.52
N ALA A 164 2.35 1.77 17.20
CA ALA A 164 1.25 1.86 18.15
C ALA A 164 0.83 0.48 18.68
N GLY A 165 0.74 -0.51 17.78
CA GLY A 165 0.44 -1.89 18.15
C GLY A 165 1.48 -2.50 19.08
N LEU A 166 2.78 -2.32 18.81
CA LEU A 166 3.87 -2.78 19.69
C LEU A 166 3.80 -2.12 21.06
N GLN A 167 3.51 -0.82 21.12
CA GLN A 167 3.42 -0.06 22.37
C GLN A 167 2.16 -0.38 23.19
N SER A 168 1.14 -0.97 22.58
CA SER A 168 -0.07 -1.42 23.27
C SER A 168 0.11 -2.77 24.01
N ILE A 169 1.17 -3.51 23.69
CA ILE A 169 1.46 -4.80 24.33
C ILE A 169 1.91 -4.58 25.78
N PRO A 170 1.24 -5.20 26.78
CA PRO A 170 1.66 -5.08 28.18
C PRO A 170 3.11 -5.51 28.38
N LYS A 171 3.92 -4.63 28.93
CA LYS A 171 5.35 -4.91 29.22
C LYS A 171 5.53 -6.12 30.12
N SER A 172 4.59 -6.35 31.04
CA SER A 172 4.61 -7.51 31.93
C SER A 172 4.68 -8.85 31.22
N LEU A 173 4.06 -8.99 30.02
CA LEU A 173 4.15 -10.22 29.23
C LEU A 173 5.58 -10.42 28.67
N ILE A 174 6.20 -9.35 28.24
CA ILE A 174 7.56 -9.38 27.67
C ILE A 174 8.59 -9.65 28.79
N GLU A 175 8.38 -9.04 29.97
CA GLU A 175 9.25 -9.19 31.15
C GLU A 175 9.14 -10.60 31.73
N ALA A 176 7.92 -11.16 31.89
CA ALA A 176 7.70 -12.51 32.35
C ALA A 176 8.41 -13.53 31.43
N ALA A 177 8.25 -13.40 30.13
CA ALA A 177 8.93 -14.27 29.18
C ALA A 177 10.47 -14.10 29.21
N ALA A 178 10.97 -12.93 29.60
CA ALA A 178 12.41 -12.72 29.78
C ALA A 178 12.92 -13.45 31.03
N ILE A 179 12.15 -13.46 32.12
CA ILE A 179 12.45 -14.19 33.36
C ILE A 179 12.45 -15.70 33.07
N ASP A 180 11.54 -16.18 32.24
CA ASP A 180 11.49 -17.59 31.76
C ASP A 180 12.63 -17.95 30.78
N GLY A 181 13.60 -17.05 30.55
CA GLY A 181 14.78 -17.28 29.71
C GLY A 181 14.51 -17.15 28.20
N ALA A 182 13.34 -16.64 27.76
CA ALA A 182 13.08 -16.42 26.35
C ALA A 182 13.92 -15.27 25.79
N GLY A 183 14.78 -15.56 24.80
CA GLY A 183 15.54 -14.55 24.06
C GLY A 183 14.64 -13.58 23.26
N ALA A 184 15.21 -12.44 22.83
CA ALA A 184 14.46 -11.38 22.15
C ALA A 184 13.74 -11.86 20.88
N TRP A 185 14.36 -12.72 20.08
CA TRP A 185 13.79 -13.32 18.88
C TRP A 185 12.60 -14.22 19.20
N ARG A 186 12.73 -15.07 20.23
CA ARG A 186 11.65 -15.94 20.67
C ARG A 186 10.47 -15.13 21.18
N ARG A 187 10.69 -14.09 22.01
CA ARG A 187 9.62 -13.19 22.49
C ARG A 187 8.90 -12.46 21.35
N PHE A 188 9.64 -12.06 20.30
CA PHE A 188 9.03 -11.45 19.13
C PHE A 188 8.03 -12.40 18.46
N TRP A 189 8.47 -13.61 18.10
CA TRP A 189 7.63 -14.54 17.34
C TRP A 189 6.51 -15.20 18.17
N THR A 190 6.72 -15.38 19.48
CA THR A 190 5.74 -16.08 20.33
C THR A 190 4.76 -15.15 21.04
N ILE A 191 5.09 -13.87 21.20
CA ILE A 191 4.26 -12.93 21.94
C ILE A 191 3.91 -11.71 21.08
N GLN A 192 4.92 -10.96 20.62
CA GLN A 192 4.68 -9.68 19.95
C GLN A 192 4.00 -9.85 18.60
N PHE A 193 4.51 -10.71 17.73
CA PHE A 193 3.97 -10.94 16.40
C PHE A 193 2.53 -11.50 16.41
N PRO A 194 2.17 -12.50 17.22
CA PRO A 194 0.78 -12.95 17.34
C PRO A 194 -0.16 -11.87 17.86
N LEU A 195 0.27 -11.04 18.81
CA LEU A 195 -0.54 -9.92 19.32
C LEU A 195 -0.69 -8.78 18.32
N LEU A 196 0.21 -8.67 17.34
CA LEU A 196 0.10 -7.73 16.22
C LEU A 196 -0.77 -8.24 15.07
N SER A 197 -1.26 -9.48 15.11
CA SER A 197 -2.06 -10.04 14.01
C SER A 197 -3.30 -9.20 13.64
N PRO A 198 -4.06 -8.60 14.56
CA PRO A 198 -5.16 -7.72 14.21
C PRO A 198 -4.70 -6.47 13.45
N THR A 199 -3.56 -5.88 13.87
CA THR A 199 -2.96 -4.73 13.18
C THR A 199 -2.46 -5.11 11.79
N SER A 200 -1.80 -6.27 11.68
CA SER A 200 -1.31 -6.79 10.39
C SER A 200 -2.46 -7.06 9.43
N PHE A 201 -3.55 -7.64 9.91
CA PHE A 201 -4.75 -7.86 9.11
C PHE A 201 -5.39 -6.53 8.65
N PHE A 202 -5.51 -5.56 9.55
CA PHE A 202 -6.03 -4.22 9.22
C PHE A 202 -5.19 -3.53 8.14
N LEU A 203 -3.87 -3.67 8.18
CA LEU A 203 -2.97 -3.05 7.19
C LEU A 203 -2.94 -3.80 5.84
N LEU A 204 -3.36 -5.07 5.81
CA LEU A 204 -3.43 -5.87 4.59
C LEU A 204 -4.70 -5.59 3.77
N VAL A 205 -5.81 -5.27 4.46
CA VAL A 205 -7.14 -4.99 3.87
C VAL A 205 -7.29 -3.52 3.51
#